data_e78fb68d5672111e5f2502befa04a4cb
#
_entry.id   e78fb68d5672111e5f2502befa04a4cb
#
_cell.length_a   1.000
_cell.length_b   1.000
_cell.length_c   1.000
_cell.angle_alpha   90.00
_cell.angle_beta   90.00
_cell.angle_gamma   90.00
#
_symmetry.space_group_name_H-M   'P 1'
#
loop_
_entity.id
_entity.type
_entity.pdbx_description
1 polymer ?
#
loop_
_entity_poly.entity_id
_entity_poly.type
_entity_poly.pdbx_seq_one_letter_code
_entity_poly.pdbx_strand_id
1 'polypeptide(L)'
;MIQQESRLKVADNSGAREVLTIKVLGGSGRKSANIGDVIVCTVKEATPGGVVKKGEVVKAVIVRSKSGVRRKDGSYIRFDENAAVIIRDDKSPRGTRIFGPVARELRDAQFMKIVSLAPEVI
;
A
#
# COMPACT_ATOMS: atom_id res chain seq x y z
N MET A 1 -2.05 -2.44 13.19
CA MET A 1 -2.45 -1.53 12.10
C MET A 1 -1.31 -0.58 11.77
N ILE A 2 -1.35 -0.01 10.59
CA ILE A 2 -0.30 0.89 10.14
C ILE A 2 -0.53 2.27 10.73
N GLN A 3 0.51 2.87 11.28
CA GLN A 3 0.43 4.19 11.88
C GLN A 3 1.68 5.00 11.54
N GLN A 4 1.75 6.24 12.01
CA GLN A 4 2.92 7.08 11.81
C GLN A 4 4.19 6.33 12.26
N GLU A 5 5.24 6.42 11.47
CA GLU A 5 6.53 5.75 11.66
C GLU A 5 6.52 4.24 11.40
N SER A 6 5.40 3.65 10.99
CA SER A 6 5.41 2.26 10.54
C SER A 6 6.17 2.12 9.23
N ARG A 7 6.98 1.07 9.13
CA ARG A 7 7.69 0.74 7.90
C ARG A 7 6.96 -0.34 7.14
N LEU A 8 6.89 -0.20 5.82
CA LEU A 8 6.21 -1.14 4.95
C LEU A 8 7.11 -1.53 3.79
N LYS A 9 6.95 -2.75 3.31
CA LYS A 9 7.54 -3.16 2.05
C LYS A 9 6.72 -2.59 0.90
N VAL A 10 7.36 -2.41 -0.25
CA VAL A 10 6.69 -1.94 -1.45
C VAL A 10 6.46 -3.12 -2.38
N ALA A 11 5.22 -3.31 -2.80
CA ALA A 11 4.79 -4.47 -3.57
C ALA A 11 4.69 -4.19 -5.07
N ASP A 12 5.47 -3.23 -5.58
CA ASP A 12 5.45 -2.90 -7.00
C ASP A 12 6.87 -2.74 -7.56
N ASN A 13 6.94 -2.51 -8.87
CA ASN A 13 8.21 -2.31 -9.59
C ASN A 13 8.56 -0.84 -9.82
N SER A 14 8.05 0.07 -8.98
CA SER A 14 8.37 1.49 -9.08
C SER A 14 9.83 1.81 -8.73
N GLY A 15 10.52 0.87 -8.11
CA GLY A 15 11.89 1.03 -7.64
C GLY A 15 12.00 1.22 -6.14
N ALA A 16 10.97 1.65 -5.47
CA ALA A 16 10.95 1.74 -4.01
C ALA A 16 10.88 0.32 -3.43
N ARG A 17 11.64 0.08 -2.37
CA ARG A 17 11.66 -1.21 -1.67
C ARG A 17 11.04 -1.13 -0.28
N GLU A 18 11.27 -0.04 0.43
CA GLU A 18 10.77 0.18 1.77
C GLU A 18 10.38 1.63 1.94
N VAL A 19 9.25 1.86 2.59
CA VAL A 19 8.75 3.20 2.89
C VAL A 19 8.46 3.34 4.38
N LEU A 20 8.57 4.57 4.89
CA LEU A 20 8.25 4.94 6.27
C LEU A 20 7.02 5.82 6.26
N THR A 21 5.99 5.43 7.00
CA THR A 21 4.74 6.20 7.09
C THR A 21 4.96 7.51 7.80
N ILE A 22 4.61 8.62 7.15
CA ILE A 22 4.65 9.95 7.75
C ILE A 22 3.27 10.32 8.31
N LYS A 23 2.22 10.06 7.54
CA LYS A 23 0.86 10.46 7.90
C LYS A 23 -0.16 9.50 7.30
N VAL A 24 -1.24 9.27 8.04
CA VAL A 24 -2.39 8.52 7.54
C VAL A 24 -3.43 9.52 7.04
N LEU A 25 -3.85 9.38 5.78
CA LEU A 25 -4.87 10.23 5.18
C LEU A 25 -6.28 9.66 5.47
N GLY A 26 -7.28 10.48 5.31
CA GLY A 26 -8.67 10.04 5.42
C GLY A 26 -9.41 10.56 6.63
N GLY A 27 -9.17 11.79 7.02
CA GLY A 27 -9.94 12.45 8.05
C GLY A 27 -9.08 13.07 9.14
N SER A 28 -9.63 14.08 9.79
CA SER A 28 -8.96 14.79 10.86
C SER A 28 -8.71 13.86 12.05
N GLY A 29 -7.48 13.82 12.53
CA GLY A 29 -7.12 13.01 13.69
C GLY A 29 -7.00 11.52 13.47
N ARG A 30 -7.05 11.07 12.22
CA ARG A 30 -6.87 9.65 11.93
C ARG A 30 -5.45 9.20 12.25
N LYS A 31 -5.33 8.16 13.08
CA LYS A 31 -4.04 7.71 13.63
C LYS A 31 -3.55 6.39 13.05
N SER A 32 -4.42 5.57 12.47
CA SER A 32 -4.04 4.27 11.96
C SER A 32 -4.71 3.98 10.62
N ALA A 33 -4.06 3.13 9.84
CA ALA A 33 -4.51 2.74 8.51
C ALA A 33 -4.56 1.22 8.40
N ASN A 34 -5.41 0.73 7.52
CA ASN A 34 -5.50 -0.68 7.17
C ASN A 34 -5.59 -0.80 5.64
N ILE A 35 -5.85 -2.00 5.14
CA ILE A 35 -5.92 -2.28 3.71
C ILE A 35 -6.93 -1.34 3.03
N GLY A 36 -6.51 -0.74 1.91
CA GLY A 36 -7.32 0.21 1.17
C GLY A 36 -7.16 1.66 1.59
N ASP A 37 -6.48 1.92 2.69
CA ASP A 37 -6.22 3.28 3.15
C ASP A 37 -4.98 3.85 2.47
N VAL A 38 -4.98 5.17 2.27
CA VAL A 38 -3.86 5.89 1.66
C VAL A 38 -3.02 6.53 2.74
N ILE A 39 -1.71 6.40 2.61
CA ILE A 39 -0.73 7.02 3.51
C ILE A 39 0.21 7.91 2.73
N VAL A 40 0.77 8.91 3.41
CA VAL A 40 1.94 9.67 2.92
C VAL A 40 3.16 9.04 3.55
N CYS A 41 4.16 8.74 2.75
CA CYS A 41 5.35 8.06 3.23
C CYS A 41 6.61 8.56 2.54
N THR A 42 7.76 8.30 3.18
CA THR A 42 9.08 8.60 2.65
C THR A 42 9.73 7.30 2.18
N VAL A 43 10.34 7.31 1.00
CA VAL A 43 11.07 6.16 0.47
C VAL A 43 12.39 6.03 1.23
N LYS A 44 12.57 4.94 1.95
CA LYS A 44 13.79 4.67 2.75
C LYS A 44 14.81 3.84 1.99
N GLU A 45 14.34 2.94 1.13
CA GLU A 45 15.20 2.16 0.25
C GLU A 45 14.61 2.12 -1.15
N ALA A 46 15.45 2.32 -2.16
CA ALA A 46 15.03 2.29 -3.55
C ALA A 46 16.14 1.73 -4.43
N THR A 47 15.71 1.09 -5.53
CA THR A 47 16.62 0.60 -6.55
C THR A 47 17.12 1.78 -7.40
N PRO A 48 18.43 1.90 -7.65
CA PRO A 48 18.94 2.96 -8.53
C PRO A 48 18.29 2.90 -9.90
N GLY A 49 17.92 4.07 -10.43
CA GLY A 49 17.31 4.16 -11.75
C GLY A 49 15.82 3.88 -11.81
N GLY A 50 15.17 3.64 -10.68
CA GLY A 50 13.73 3.45 -10.64
C GLY A 50 12.94 4.75 -10.81
N VAL A 51 11.61 4.60 -10.96
CA VAL A 51 10.69 5.73 -11.08
C VAL A 51 10.67 6.57 -9.81
N VAL A 52 10.83 5.92 -8.66
CA VAL A 52 10.81 6.54 -7.35
C VAL A 52 12.22 6.47 -6.75
N LYS A 53 12.68 7.58 -6.16
CA LYS A 53 14.02 7.69 -5.60
C LYS A 53 14.00 7.69 -4.08
N LYS A 54 15.11 7.27 -3.48
CA LYS A 54 15.31 7.31 -2.03
C LYS A 54 15.14 8.76 -1.52
N GLY A 55 14.41 8.90 -0.42
CA GLY A 55 14.15 10.20 0.18
C GLY A 55 12.93 10.92 -0.37
N GLU A 56 12.34 10.43 -1.44
CA GLU A 56 11.15 11.05 -2.02
C GLU A 56 9.93 10.84 -1.13
N VAL A 57 9.08 11.85 -1.01
CA VAL A 57 7.82 11.76 -0.29
C VAL A 57 6.73 11.42 -1.29
N VAL A 58 6.03 10.32 -1.05
CA VAL A 58 5.04 9.79 -1.99
C VAL A 58 3.78 9.35 -1.25
N LYS A 59 2.70 9.17 -2.00
CA LYS A 59 1.47 8.55 -1.51
C LYS A 59 1.49 7.06 -1.86
N ALA A 60 0.94 6.25 -0.97
CA ALA A 60 0.84 4.81 -1.17
C ALA A 60 -0.47 4.30 -0.59
N VAL A 61 -0.97 3.21 -1.15
CA VAL A 61 -2.14 2.51 -0.61
C VAL A 61 -1.68 1.19 -0.01
N ILE A 62 -2.24 0.82 1.14
CA ILE A 62 -1.91 -0.42 1.82
C ILE A 62 -2.63 -1.56 1.12
N VAL A 63 -1.88 -2.56 0.64
CA VAL A 63 -2.43 -3.71 -0.09
C VAL A 63 -2.39 -4.99 0.74
N ARG A 64 -1.51 -5.08 1.73
CA ARG A 64 -1.41 -6.21 2.66
C ARG A 64 -1.15 -5.69 4.07
N SER A 65 -1.70 -6.39 5.07
CA SER A 65 -1.50 -6.03 6.48
C SER A 65 -1.43 -7.27 7.34
N LYS A 66 -0.51 -7.29 8.30
CA LYS A 66 -0.39 -8.36 9.30
C LYS A 66 -1.60 -8.40 10.23
N SER A 67 -2.21 -7.26 10.53
CA SER A 67 -3.40 -7.20 11.39
C SER A 67 -4.64 -7.73 10.68
N GLY A 68 -4.64 -7.75 9.34
CA GLY A 68 -5.69 -8.35 8.55
C GLY A 68 -7.00 -7.58 8.53
N VAL A 69 -7.99 -8.18 7.90
CA VAL A 69 -9.32 -7.59 7.73
C VAL A 69 -10.37 -8.66 8.04
N ARG A 70 -11.39 -8.30 8.84
CA ARG A 70 -12.57 -9.11 9.03
C ARG A 70 -13.59 -8.78 7.97
N ARG A 71 -14.12 -9.79 7.30
CA ARG A 71 -15.11 -9.62 6.24
C ARG A 71 -16.53 -9.84 6.75
N LYS A 72 -17.50 -9.34 5.98
CA LYS A 72 -18.92 -9.41 6.36
C LYS A 72 -19.45 -10.83 6.51
N ASP A 73 -18.88 -11.79 5.78
CA ASP A 73 -19.29 -13.19 5.83
C ASP A 73 -18.70 -13.95 7.03
N GLY A 74 -17.98 -13.25 7.92
CA GLY A 74 -17.35 -13.84 9.08
C GLY A 74 -15.94 -14.35 8.84
N SER A 75 -15.46 -14.36 7.61
CA SER A 75 -14.08 -14.75 7.31
C SER A 75 -13.11 -13.67 7.72
N TYR A 76 -11.84 -14.04 7.86
CA TYR A 76 -10.78 -13.15 8.27
C TYR A 76 -9.56 -13.43 7.41
N ILE A 77 -8.96 -12.38 6.85
CA ILE A 77 -7.76 -12.51 6.04
C ILE A 77 -6.59 -11.81 6.72
N ARG A 78 -5.44 -12.48 6.76
CA ARG A 78 -4.18 -11.92 7.27
C ARG A 78 -3.08 -12.19 6.27
N PHE A 79 -2.09 -11.30 6.28
CA PHE A 79 -0.89 -11.44 5.47
C PHE A 79 0.33 -11.55 6.36
N ASP A 80 1.41 -12.11 5.81
CA ASP A 80 2.68 -12.29 6.53
C ASP A 80 3.44 -10.98 6.70
N GLU A 81 3.11 -9.96 5.92
CA GLU A 81 3.82 -8.68 5.92
C GLU A 81 2.89 -7.51 5.66
N ASN A 82 3.34 -6.33 6.04
CA ASN A 82 2.69 -5.08 5.68
C ASN A 82 3.30 -4.60 4.38
N ALA A 83 2.48 -4.34 3.37
CA ALA A 83 2.94 -3.91 2.07
C ALA A 83 2.05 -2.83 1.49
N ALA A 84 2.67 -1.95 0.71
CA ALA A 84 1.99 -0.83 0.07
C ALA A 84 2.40 -0.74 -1.39
N VAL A 85 1.58 -0.06 -2.19
CA VAL A 85 1.84 0.24 -3.59
C VAL A 85 1.87 1.74 -3.74
N ILE A 86 2.92 2.25 -4.39
CA ILE A 86 3.07 3.69 -4.63
C ILE A 86 2.03 4.13 -5.67
N ILE A 87 1.29 5.18 -5.36
CA ILE A 87 0.21 5.68 -6.21
C ILE A 87 0.41 7.15 -6.57
N ARG A 88 -0.29 7.56 -7.63
CA ARG A 88 -0.43 8.96 -8.03
C ARG A 88 -1.66 9.56 -7.36
N ASP A 89 -1.85 10.86 -7.52
CA ASP A 89 -3.00 11.56 -6.94
C ASP A 89 -4.34 11.04 -7.49
N ASP A 90 -4.35 10.49 -8.70
CA ASP A 90 -5.55 9.92 -9.32
C ASP A 90 -5.80 8.45 -8.94
N LYS A 91 -5.10 7.94 -7.93
CA LYS A 91 -5.20 6.56 -7.44
C LYS A 91 -4.64 5.50 -8.40
N SER A 92 -3.95 5.89 -9.45
CA SER A 92 -3.29 4.92 -10.32
C SER A 92 -1.90 4.55 -9.77
N PRO A 93 -1.44 3.30 -9.95
CA PRO A 93 -0.11 2.91 -9.50
C PRO A 93 0.97 3.59 -10.34
N ARG A 94 2.08 3.95 -9.70
CA ARG A 94 3.23 4.52 -10.40
C ARG A 94 4.04 3.45 -11.13
N GLY A 95 4.03 2.23 -10.60
CA GLY A 95 4.66 1.09 -11.26
C GLY A 95 3.75 0.44 -12.29
N THR A 96 4.30 -0.52 -13.03
CA THR A 96 3.57 -1.26 -14.06
C THR A 96 3.25 -2.69 -13.65
N ARG A 97 3.81 -3.17 -12.52
CA ARG A 97 3.60 -4.52 -12.02
C ARG A 97 3.39 -4.50 -10.52
N ILE A 98 2.58 -5.44 -10.05
CA ILE A 98 2.34 -5.67 -8.62
C ILE A 98 2.88 -7.05 -8.27
N PHE A 99 3.57 -7.15 -7.13
CA PHE A 99 4.16 -8.39 -6.66
C PHE A 99 3.34 -8.97 -5.51
N GLY A 100 3.03 -10.25 -5.60
CA GLY A 100 2.31 -10.95 -4.56
C GLY A 100 0.81 -10.66 -4.52
N PRO A 101 0.09 -11.29 -3.58
CA PRO A 101 -1.36 -11.13 -3.49
C PRO A 101 -1.75 -9.77 -2.92
N VAL A 102 -2.92 -9.30 -3.31
CA VAL A 102 -3.55 -8.12 -2.71
C VAL A 102 -4.94 -8.49 -2.21
N ALA A 103 -5.43 -7.77 -1.22
CA ALA A 103 -6.76 -8.03 -0.69
C ALA A 103 -7.83 -7.43 -1.60
N ARG A 104 -8.96 -8.13 -1.73
CA ARG A 104 -10.05 -7.65 -2.61
C ARG A 104 -10.72 -6.39 -2.11
N GLU A 105 -10.49 -5.98 -0.86
CA GLU A 105 -10.98 -4.72 -0.33
C GLU A 105 -10.51 -3.50 -1.12
N LEU A 106 -9.42 -3.65 -1.88
CA LEU A 106 -8.97 -2.58 -2.78
C LEU A 106 -9.96 -2.27 -3.89
N ARG A 107 -10.75 -3.25 -4.31
CA ARG A 107 -11.81 -3.05 -5.29
C ARG A 107 -12.89 -2.12 -4.74
N ASP A 108 -13.29 -2.33 -3.49
CA ASP A 108 -14.29 -1.49 -2.82
C ASP A 108 -13.76 -0.07 -2.57
N ALA A 109 -12.45 0.07 -2.39
CA ALA A 109 -11.80 1.37 -2.23
C ALA A 109 -11.46 2.04 -3.57
N GLN A 110 -11.90 1.45 -4.68
CA GLN A 110 -11.76 1.99 -6.04
C GLN A 110 -10.34 2.02 -6.60
N PHE A 111 -9.49 1.10 -6.15
CA PHE A 111 -8.14 0.93 -6.71
C PHE A 111 -8.16 -0.16 -7.78
N MET A 112 -8.98 0.02 -8.81
CA MET A 112 -9.21 -1.01 -9.83
C MET A 112 -7.98 -1.33 -10.66
N LYS A 113 -7.14 -0.34 -10.93
CA LYS A 113 -5.92 -0.59 -11.70
C LYS A 113 -4.95 -1.47 -10.95
N ILE A 114 -4.86 -1.31 -9.63
CA ILE A 114 -4.02 -2.16 -8.79
C ILE A 114 -4.56 -3.59 -8.79
N VAL A 115 -5.87 -3.74 -8.64
CA VAL A 115 -6.52 -5.05 -8.66
C VAL A 115 -6.26 -5.76 -9.98
N SER A 116 -6.35 -5.04 -11.10
CA SER A 116 -6.15 -5.63 -12.43
C SER A 116 -4.69 -6.03 -12.70
N LEU A 117 -3.73 -5.36 -12.08
CA LEU A 117 -2.31 -5.66 -12.23
C LEU A 117 -1.84 -6.73 -11.26
N ALA A 118 -2.57 -6.98 -10.18
CA ALA A 118 -2.16 -7.94 -9.17
C ALA A 118 -2.19 -9.37 -9.70
N PRO A 119 -1.17 -10.21 -9.39
CA PRO A 119 -1.18 -11.61 -9.84
C PRO A 119 -2.24 -12.45 -9.14
N GLU A 120 -2.65 -12.04 -7.95
CA GLU A 120 -3.65 -12.75 -7.17
C GLU A 120 -4.43 -11.77 -6.30
N VAL A 121 -5.75 -11.89 -6.28
CA VAL A 121 -6.63 -11.08 -5.44
C VAL A 121 -7.34 -12.01 -4.47
N ILE A 122 -7.09 -11.83 -3.20
CA ILE A 122 -7.63 -12.65 -2.14
C ILE A 122 -8.72 -11.84 -1.39
#